data_ffc0fea5473783bfad211fbc56daedaf
#
_entry.id   ffc0fea5473783bfad211fbc56daedaf
#
_cell.length_a   1.000
_cell.length_b   1.000
_cell.length_c   1.000
_cell.angle_alpha   90.00
_cell.angle_beta   90.00
_cell.angle_gamma   90.00
#
_symmetry.space_group_name_H-M   'P 1'
#
loop_
_entity.id
_entity.type
_entity.pdbx_description
1 polymer ?
#
loop_
_entity_poly.entity_id
_entity_poly.type
_entity_poly.pdbx_seq_one_letter_code
_entity_poly.pdbx_strand_id
1 'polypeptide(L)'
;MKVQHLQRNSGSLLTTCADVPTILALIEELALYEKASDKVDSTEEILTRTLAHYDPSTSTFSEGFARTLLLTDPDGTVAGMALYFYNYSTWTGVPGIYMEDLFVKENYRKKGYGKRLLKELAGEVLKVRGKRLEWSCLTWNEPSLQFYQSEAVGAQTKDAWVGLRVEGDALGKLARS
;
A
#
# COMPACT_ATOMS: atom_id res chain seq x y z
N MET A 1 18.58 16.27 -26.93
CA MET A 1 17.44 15.34 -26.89
C MET A 1 16.64 15.71 -25.65
N LYS A 2 15.48 16.38 -25.82
CA LYS A 2 14.63 16.85 -24.69
C LYS A 2 13.91 15.63 -24.15
N VAL A 3 14.16 15.24 -22.91
CA VAL A 3 13.34 14.30 -22.17
C VAL A 3 11.99 15.01 -21.94
N GLN A 4 10.96 14.60 -22.69
CA GLN A 4 9.59 15.00 -22.40
C GLN A 4 9.21 14.35 -21.07
N HIS A 5 9.09 15.18 -20.02
CA HIS A 5 8.32 14.80 -18.85
C HIS A 5 6.89 14.49 -19.32
N LEU A 6 6.55 13.21 -19.40
CA LEU A 6 5.17 12.77 -19.55
C LEU A 6 4.39 13.36 -18.37
N GLN A 7 3.60 14.41 -18.64
CA GLN A 7 2.62 14.92 -17.69
C GLN A 7 1.72 13.73 -17.32
N ARG A 8 1.84 13.25 -16.07
CA ARG A 8 0.90 12.29 -15.52
C ARG A 8 -0.49 12.91 -15.62
N ASN A 9 -1.38 12.30 -16.40
CA ASN A 9 -2.78 12.65 -16.33
C ASN A 9 -3.21 12.60 -14.85
N SER A 10 -3.85 13.66 -14.35
CA SER A 10 -4.23 13.89 -12.97
C SER A 10 -5.17 12.83 -12.34
N GLY A 11 -5.15 11.60 -12.83
CA GLY A 11 -6.00 10.48 -12.43
C GLY A 11 -5.31 9.13 -12.25
N SER A 12 -4.11 8.88 -12.80
CA SER A 12 -3.46 7.57 -12.63
C SER A 12 -2.62 7.56 -11.35
N LEU A 13 -2.96 6.66 -10.42
CA LEU A 13 -2.20 6.43 -9.19
C LEU A 13 -1.21 5.27 -9.34
N LEU A 14 -1.21 4.57 -10.50
CA LEU A 14 -0.38 3.40 -10.74
C LEU A 14 1.11 3.78 -10.85
N THR A 15 1.97 2.95 -10.26
CA THR A 15 3.40 3.19 -10.16
C THR A 15 4.18 2.40 -11.19
N THR A 16 5.20 3.03 -11.74
CA THR A 16 6.20 2.45 -12.63
C THR A 16 7.49 2.17 -11.85
N CYS A 17 8.45 1.49 -12.49
CA CYS A 17 9.77 1.27 -11.90
C CYS A 17 10.51 2.59 -11.53
N ALA A 18 10.26 3.66 -12.27
CA ALA A 18 10.85 4.98 -11.99
C ALA A 18 10.35 5.62 -10.68
N ASP A 19 9.28 5.09 -10.08
CA ASP A 19 8.71 5.61 -8.84
C ASP A 19 9.34 4.97 -7.57
N VAL A 20 10.18 3.95 -7.73
CA VAL A 20 10.78 3.20 -6.62
C VAL A 20 11.50 4.09 -5.59
N PRO A 21 12.32 5.08 -5.98
CA PRO A 21 12.94 5.98 -5.00
C PRO A 21 11.91 6.74 -4.16
N THR A 22 10.80 7.16 -4.79
CA THR A 22 9.70 7.86 -4.09
C THR A 22 8.96 6.92 -3.13
N ILE A 23 8.74 5.67 -3.54
CA ILE A 23 8.11 4.66 -2.70
C ILE A 23 8.97 4.39 -1.46
N LEU A 24 10.27 4.19 -1.63
CA LEU A 24 11.22 3.98 -0.53
C LEU A 24 11.20 5.15 0.46
N ALA A 25 11.28 6.38 -0.05
CA ALA A 25 11.22 7.56 0.82
C ALA A 25 9.90 7.63 1.64
N LEU A 26 8.77 7.23 1.06
CA LEU A 26 7.49 7.19 1.78
C LEU A 26 7.42 6.05 2.81
N ILE A 27 8.06 4.91 2.56
CA ILE A 27 8.22 3.82 3.54
C ILE A 27 9.04 4.31 4.73
N GLU A 28 10.17 5.00 4.48
CA GLU A 28 11.02 5.57 5.52
C GLU A 28 10.28 6.64 6.34
N GLU A 29 9.51 7.54 5.70
CA GLU A 29 8.67 8.53 6.39
C GLU A 29 7.59 7.86 7.26
N LEU A 30 6.96 6.78 6.77
CA LEU A 30 5.99 6.00 7.54
C LEU A 30 6.66 5.32 8.74
N ALA A 31 7.80 4.66 8.54
CA ALA A 31 8.54 4.00 9.61
C ALA A 31 9.00 5.00 10.69
N LEU A 32 9.38 6.22 10.30
CA LEU A 32 9.68 7.29 11.25
C LEU A 32 8.44 7.67 12.09
N TYR A 33 7.29 7.82 11.43
CA TYR A 33 6.02 8.08 12.12
C TYR A 33 5.66 6.96 13.10
N GLU A 34 5.90 5.71 12.73
CA GLU A 34 5.63 4.52 13.54
C GLU A 34 6.72 4.20 14.58
N LYS A 35 7.78 5.02 14.65
CA LYS A 35 8.93 4.84 15.57
C LYS A 35 9.66 3.50 15.33
N ALA A 36 9.77 3.09 14.08
CA ALA A 36 10.33 1.82 13.62
C ALA A 36 11.37 1.98 12.51
N SER A 37 12.05 3.14 12.43
CA SER A 37 13.03 3.44 11.37
C SER A 37 14.22 2.47 11.34
N ASP A 38 14.53 1.84 12.47
CA ASP A 38 15.55 0.81 12.62
C ASP A 38 15.16 -0.56 12.04
N LYS A 39 13.92 -0.71 11.57
CA LYS A 39 13.37 -1.95 11.01
C LYS A 39 13.23 -1.94 9.50
N VAL A 40 13.61 -0.85 8.84
CA VAL A 40 13.51 -0.74 7.39
C VAL A 40 14.76 -1.32 6.73
N ASP A 41 14.64 -2.54 6.23
CA ASP A 41 15.68 -3.22 5.44
C ASP A 41 15.46 -3.06 3.92
N SER A 42 14.40 -2.38 3.52
CA SER A 42 14.07 -2.15 2.10
C SER A 42 15.10 -1.25 1.43
N THR A 43 15.47 -1.60 0.21
CA THR A 43 16.32 -0.80 -0.68
C THR A 43 15.65 -0.61 -2.03
N GLU A 44 16.09 0.37 -2.82
CA GLU A 44 15.58 0.54 -4.18
C GLU A 44 15.76 -0.74 -5.03
N GLU A 45 16.87 -1.46 -4.88
CA GLU A 45 17.12 -2.73 -5.57
C GLU A 45 16.09 -3.80 -5.17
N ILE A 46 15.83 -3.95 -3.88
CA ILE A 46 14.84 -4.91 -3.37
C ILE A 46 13.46 -4.56 -3.89
N LEU A 47 13.03 -3.30 -3.75
CA LEU A 47 11.71 -2.86 -4.18
C LEU A 47 11.54 -2.97 -5.70
N THR A 48 12.56 -2.64 -6.49
CA THR A 48 12.55 -2.82 -7.96
C THR A 48 12.29 -4.27 -8.36
N ARG A 49 12.87 -5.22 -7.64
CA ARG A 49 12.73 -6.65 -7.92
C ARG A 49 11.43 -7.25 -7.42
N THR A 50 10.88 -6.75 -6.33
CA THR A 50 9.78 -7.40 -5.59
C THR A 50 8.41 -6.77 -5.83
N LEU A 51 8.36 -5.48 -6.19
CA LEU A 51 7.11 -4.83 -6.54
C LEU A 51 6.70 -5.10 -7.99
N ALA A 52 5.42 -5.19 -8.23
CA ALA A 52 4.85 -5.20 -9.58
C ALA A 52 4.71 -3.76 -10.09
N HIS A 53 5.34 -3.47 -11.22
CA HIS A 53 5.38 -2.14 -11.83
C HIS A 53 4.44 -2.07 -13.02
N TYR A 54 3.68 -0.99 -13.12
CA TYR A 54 2.79 -0.75 -14.26
C TYR A 54 3.60 -0.29 -15.48
N ASP A 55 3.36 -0.94 -16.62
CA ASP A 55 3.87 -0.52 -17.92
C ASP A 55 2.76 0.18 -18.71
N PRO A 56 2.85 1.51 -18.91
CA PRO A 56 1.84 2.25 -19.67
C PRO A 56 1.74 1.83 -21.15
N SER A 57 2.81 1.28 -21.71
CA SER A 57 2.85 0.87 -23.13
C SER A 57 2.02 -0.37 -23.41
N THR A 58 1.98 -1.30 -22.47
CA THR A 58 1.22 -2.55 -22.55
C THR A 58 -0.07 -2.52 -21.72
N SER A 59 -0.23 -1.51 -20.86
CA SER A 59 -1.31 -1.41 -19.87
C SER A 59 -1.39 -2.61 -18.93
N THR A 60 -0.24 -3.20 -18.61
CA THR A 60 -0.11 -4.36 -17.73
C THR A 60 0.86 -4.11 -16.58
N PHE A 61 0.84 -4.98 -15.58
CA PHE A 61 1.83 -5.00 -14.51
C PHE A 61 2.89 -6.06 -14.81
N SER A 62 4.15 -5.78 -14.43
CA SER A 62 5.19 -6.80 -14.31
C SER A 62 4.81 -7.83 -13.24
N GLU A 63 5.54 -8.96 -13.20
CA GLU A 63 5.49 -9.85 -12.04
C GLU A 63 5.99 -9.12 -10.79
N GLY A 64 5.47 -9.49 -9.62
CA GLY A 64 5.82 -8.91 -8.33
C GLY A 64 4.85 -9.34 -7.25
N PHE A 65 5.25 -9.17 -5.98
CA PHE A 65 4.47 -9.61 -4.83
C PHE A 65 3.46 -8.58 -4.35
N ALA A 66 3.73 -7.30 -4.60
CA ALA A 66 2.86 -6.21 -4.18
C ALA A 66 2.83 -5.09 -5.22
N ARG A 67 1.81 -4.24 -5.13
CA ARG A 67 1.59 -3.06 -5.97
C ARG A 67 1.51 -1.82 -5.11
N THR A 68 1.87 -0.68 -5.69
CA THR A 68 1.78 0.60 -5.00
C THR A 68 0.91 1.57 -5.81
N LEU A 69 0.12 2.37 -5.10
CA LEU A 69 -0.54 3.56 -5.62
C LEU A 69 0.16 4.78 -5.04
N LEU A 70 0.52 5.74 -5.88
CA LEU A 70 1.01 7.05 -5.45
C LEU A 70 -0.04 8.12 -5.72
N LEU A 71 -0.35 8.92 -4.71
CA LEU A 71 -1.26 10.03 -4.82
C LEU A 71 -0.48 11.33 -4.91
N THR A 72 -0.69 12.08 -6.00
CA THR A 72 -0.06 13.38 -6.26
C THR A 72 -1.05 14.50 -5.98
N ASP A 73 -0.62 15.52 -5.24
CA ASP A 73 -1.36 16.76 -5.01
C ASP A 73 -1.39 17.59 -6.30
N PRO A 74 -2.31 18.55 -6.48
CA PRO A 74 -2.33 19.43 -7.66
C PRO A 74 -1.06 20.24 -7.90
N ASP A 75 -0.23 20.45 -6.87
CA ASP A 75 1.09 21.09 -7.00
C ASP A 75 2.17 20.20 -7.63
N GLY A 76 1.85 18.97 -7.96
CA GLY A 76 2.77 17.98 -8.54
C GLY A 76 3.56 17.16 -7.51
N THR A 77 3.41 17.44 -6.22
CA THR A 77 4.11 16.71 -5.15
C THR A 77 3.40 15.40 -4.83
N VAL A 78 4.16 14.31 -4.64
CA VAL A 78 3.59 13.06 -4.13
C VAL A 78 3.23 13.24 -2.66
N ALA A 79 1.94 13.19 -2.38
CA ALA A 79 1.34 13.46 -1.09
C ALA A 79 1.14 12.22 -0.22
N GLY A 80 1.14 11.03 -0.82
CA GLY A 80 0.95 9.78 -0.08
C GLY A 80 0.95 8.55 -0.98
N MET A 81 0.87 7.38 -0.35
CA MET A 81 0.84 6.09 -1.02
C MET A 81 -0.11 5.11 -0.34
N ALA A 82 -0.47 4.06 -1.08
CA ALA A 82 -0.99 2.81 -0.55
C ALA A 82 -0.24 1.65 -1.21
N LEU A 83 0.35 0.77 -0.40
CA LEU A 83 0.99 -0.47 -0.85
C LEU A 83 0.09 -1.64 -0.50
N TYR A 84 -0.12 -2.55 -1.45
CA TYR A 84 -1.11 -3.62 -1.30
C TYR A 84 -0.75 -4.86 -2.11
N PHE A 85 -1.35 -5.99 -1.74
CA PHE A 85 -1.29 -7.23 -2.49
C PHE A 85 -2.64 -7.96 -2.45
N TYR A 86 -2.83 -8.90 -3.38
CA TYR A 86 -4.04 -9.72 -3.38
C TYR A 86 -3.92 -10.85 -2.37
N ASN A 87 -4.95 -11.00 -1.53
CA ASN A 87 -5.16 -12.14 -0.68
C ASN A 87 -6.32 -13.01 -1.20
N TYR A 88 -6.64 -14.10 -0.54
CA TYR A 88 -7.70 -14.99 -0.96
C TYR A 88 -8.58 -15.42 0.21
N SER A 89 -9.88 -15.51 -0.01
CA SER A 89 -10.83 -16.03 0.97
C SER A 89 -11.36 -17.38 0.54
N THR A 90 -11.00 -18.43 1.25
CA THR A 90 -11.56 -19.76 1.02
C THR A 90 -13.05 -19.83 1.32
N TRP A 91 -13.56 -18.98 2.23
CA TRP A 91 -14.97 -18.95 2.58
C TRP A 91 -15.85 -18.36 1.48
N THR A 92 -15.31 -17.43 0.72
CA THR A 92 -16.07 -16.78 -0.37
C THR A 92 -15.63 -17.23 -1.75
N GLY A 93 -14.51 -17.97 -1.86
CA GLY A 93 -13.95 -18.49 -3.11
C GLY A 93 -13.45 -17.39 -4.06
N VAL A 94 -13.15 -16.19 -3.55
CA VAL A 94 -12.72 -15.04 -4.37
C VAL A 94 -11.54 -14.31 -3.75
N PRO A 95 -10.77 -13.56 -4.58
CA PRO A 95 -9.69 -12.71 -4.06
C PRO A 95 -10.23 -11.57 -3.20
N GLY A 96 -9.35 -11.02 -2.39
CA GLY A 96 -9.48 -9.74 -1.72
C GLY A 96 -8.19 -8.96 -1.89
N ILE A 97 -8.09 -7.83 -1.22
CA ILE A 97 -6.87 -7.04 -1.10
C ILE A 97 -6.48 -6.94 0.37
N TYR A 98 -5.21 -7.15 0.64
CA TYR A 98 -4.58 -6.72 1.89
C TYR A 98 -3.74 -5.48 1.60
N MET A 99 -4.07 -4.40 2.29
CA MET A 99 -3.30 -3.16 2.27
C MET A 99 -2.23 -3.24 3.36
N GLU A 100 -0.97 -3.29 2.95
CA GLU A 100 0.17 -3.33 3.88
C GLU A 100 0.38 -1.94 4.49
N ASP A 101 0.48 -0.92 3.64
CA ASP A 101 0.74 0.45 4.06
C ASP A 101 -0.29 1.42 3.49
N LEU A 102 -0.69 2.38 4.33
CA LEU A 102 -1.39 3.59 3.92
C LEU A 102 -0.71 4.80 4.58
N PHE A 103 -0.08 5.62 3.78
CA PHE A 103 0.61 6.81 4.28
C PHE A 103 0.22 8.06 3.53
N VAL A 104 -0.05 9.12 4.27
CA VAL A 104 -0.23 10.49 3.75
C VAL A 104 0.70 11.40 4.53
N LYS A 105 1.57 12.12 3.82
CA LYS A 105 2.49 13.09 4.40
C LYS A 105 1.75 14.09 5.28
N GLU A 106 2.33 14.49 6.40
CA GLU A 106 1.67 15.28 7.42
C GLU A 106 1.01 16.56 6.86
N ASN A 107 1.73 17.31 6.03
CA ASN A 107 1.26 18.57 5.42
C ASN A 107 0.12 18.36 4.40
N TYR A 108 -0.16 17.11 4.02
CA TYR A 108 -1.22 16.75 3.08
C TYR A 108 -2.39 16.02 3.74
N ARG A 109 -2.34 15.81 5.06
CA ARG A 109 -3.45 15.21 5.83
C ARG A 109 -4.68 16.12 5.86
N LYS A 110 -5.82 15.56 6.21
CA LYS A 110 -7.13 16.25 6.28
C LYS A 110 -7.65 16.82 4.95
N LYS A 111 -6.99 16.51 3.82
CA LYS A 111 -7.45 16.86 2.46
C LYS A 111 -8.24 15.72 1.78
N GLY A 112 -8.61 14.66 2.52
CA GLY A 112 -9.34 13.50 1.98
C GLY A 112 -8.47 12.47 1.24
N TYR A 113 -7.15 12.59 1.24
CA TYR A 113 -6.25 11.74 0.46
C TYR A 113 -6.22 10.29 0.93
N GLY A 114 -6.25 10.02 2.24
CA GLY A 114 -6.38 8.66 2.75
C GLY A 114 -7.67 7.99 2.27
N LYS A 115 -8.80 8.70 2.31
CA LYS A 115 -10.08 8.19 1.78
C LYS A 115 -10.00 7.93 0.27
N ARG A 116 -9.33 8.79 -0.50
CA ARG A 116 -9.15 8.59 -1.94
C ARG A 116 -8.36 7.33 -2.23
N LEU A 117 -7.24 7.09 -1.53
CA LEU A 117 -6.45 5.86 -1.69
C LEU A 117 -7.27 4.61 -1.33
N LEU A 118 -8.02 4.61 -0.23
CA LEU A 118 -8.90 3.50 0.13
C LEU A 118 -9.99 3.27 -0.91
N LYS A 119 -10.56 4.34 -1.50
CA LYS A 119 -11.55 4.23 -2.57
C LYS A 119 -10.97 3.56 -3.82
N GLU A 120 -9.73 3.89 -4.20
CA GLU A 120 -9.05 3.24 -5.33
C GLU A 120 -8.82 1.75 -5.04
N LEU A 121 -8.36 1.40 -3.82
CA LEU A 121 -8.20 0.00 -3.42
C LEU A 121 -9.55 -0.76 -3.42
N ALA A 122 -10.61 -0.16 -2.92
CA ALA A 122 -11.95 -0.74 -3.00
C ALA A 122 -12.38 -0.95 -4.46
N GLY A 123 -12.07 -0.01 -5.36
CA GLY A 123 -12.27 -0.17 -6.79
C GLY A 123 -11.49 -1.35 -7.38
N GLU A 124 -10.23 -1.54 -6.98
CA GLU A 124 -9.42 -2.70 -7.38
C GLU A 124 -10.01 -4.03 -6.89
N VAL A 125 -10.53 -4.08 -5.65
CA VAL A 125 -11.26 -5.25 -5.14
C VAL A 125 -12.45 -5.60 -6.06
N LEU A 126 -13.26 -4.61 -6.41
CA LEU A 126 -14.44 -4.81 -7.26
C LEU A 126 -14.09 -5.24 -8.69
N LYS A 127 -13.00 -4.72 -9.27
CA LYS A 127 -12.50 -5.11 -10.61
C LYS A 127 -12.19 -6.60 -10.70
N VAL A 128 -11.62 -7.18 -9.64
CA VAL A 128 -11.33 -8.62 -9.59
C VAL A 128 -12.51 -9.46 -9.04
N ARG A 129 -13.69 -8.87 -8.90
CA ARG A 129 -14.88 -9.48 -8.29
C ARG A 129 -14.60 -9.99 -6.87
N GLY A 130 -13.68 -9.33 -6.18
CA GLY A 130 -13.35 -9.57 -4.79
C GLY A 130 -14.45 -9.09 -3.83
N LYS A 131 -14.31 -9.43 -2.55
CA LYS A 131 -15.33 -9.13 -1.53
C LYS A 131 -14.81 -8.44 -0.28
N ARG A 132 -13.48 -8.21 -0.17
CA ARG A 132 -12.91 -7.62 1.04
C ARG A 132 -11.65 -6.80 0.77
N LEU A 133 -11.48 -5.76 1.56
CA LEU A 133 -10.27 -4.98 1.71
C LEU A 133 -9.88 -5.07 3.20
N GLU A 134 -8.69 -5.57 3.48
CA GLU A 134 -8.21 -5.83 4.83
C GLU A 134 -6.88 -5.12 5.08
N TRP A 135 -6.62 -4.76 6.33
CA TRP A 135 -5.34 -4.21 6.79
C TRP A 135 -5.20 -4.37 8.29
N SER A 136 -4.00 -4.10 8.79
CA SER A 136 -3.73 -3.96 10.22
C SER A 136 -3.47 -2.50 10.56
N CYS A 137 -3.74 -2.12 11.80
CA CYS A 137 -3.43 -0.80 12.32
C CYS A 137 -2.78 -0.95 13.69
N LEU A 138 -1.76 -0.15 13.96
CA LEU A 138 -1.13 -0.13 15.28
C LEU A 138 -2.15 0.32 16.35
N THR A 139 -2.23 -0.43 17.44
CA THR A 139 -3.22 -0.21 18.50
C THR A 139 -3.13 1.15 19.17
N TRP A 140 -1.96 1.76 19.16
CA TRP A 140 -1.75 3.11 19.70
C TRP A 140 -2.06 4.24 18.70
N ASN A 141 -2.30 3.91 17.41
CA ASN A 141 -2.54 4.90 16.36
C ASN A 141 -4.02 5.31 16.32
N GLU A 142 -4.47 5.91 17.41
CA GLU A 142 -5.85 6.34 17.61
C GLU A 142 -6.41 7.20 16.45
N PRO A 143 -5.65 8.18 15.88
CA PRO A 143 -6.16 8.97 14.76
C PRO A 143 -6.50 8.11 13.53
N SER A 144 -5.68 7.09 13.24
CA SER A 144 -5.94 6.17 12.12
C SER A 144 -7.11 5.23 12.42
N LEU A 145 -7.21 4.72 13.65
CA LEU A 145 -8.35 3.88 14.06
C LEU A 145 -9.67 4.63 13.93
N GLN A 146 -9.75 5.88 14.42
CA GLN A 146 -10.95 6.73 14.29
C GLN A 146 -11.29 7.00 12.80
N PHE A 147 -10.27 7.26 11.96
CA PHE A 147 -10.48 7.44 10.54
C PHE A 147 -11.05 6.18 9.88
N TYR A 148 -10.47 5.01 10.14
CA TYR A 148 -10.92 3.75 9.56
C TYR A 148 -12.31 3.34 10.01
N GLN A 149 -12.67 3.57 11.28
CA GLN A 149 -13.98 3.24 11.84
C GLN A 149 -15.06 4.29 11.55
N SER A 150 -14.70 5.45 10.97
CA SER A 150 -15.65 6.49 10.60
C SER A 150 -16.68 5.99 9.58
N GLU A 151 -17.85 6.61 9.53
CA GLU A 151 -18.86 6.34 8.49
C GLU A 151 -18.33 6.48 7.06
N ALA A 152 -17.30 7.31 6.88
CA ALA A 152 -16.69 7.56 5.58
C ALA A 152 -15.88 6.37 5.04
N VAL A 153 -15.43 5.46 5.90
CA VAL A 153 -14.66 4.23 5.56
C VAL A 153 -15.43 2.98 5.94
N GLY A 154 -16.00 2.93 7.15
CA GLY A 154 -16.87 1.84 7.62
C GLY A 154 -16.12 0.55 7.97
N ALA A 155 -14.83 0.63 8.33
CA ALA A 155 -14.08 -0.55 8.73
C ALA A 155 -14.51 -1.06 10.11
N GLN A 156 -14.45 -2.37 10.28
CA GLN A 156 -14.76 -3.05 11.55
C GLN A 156 -13.54 -3.83 12.04
N THR A 157 -13.33 -3.88 13.34
CA THR A 157 -12.31 -4.73 13.96
C THR A 157 -12.66 -6.21 13.83
N LYS A 158 -11.63 -7.05 13.79
CA LYS A 158 -11.78 -8.51 13.69
C LYS A 158 -11.47 -9.14 15.05
N ASP A 159 -12.38 -8.97 16.01
CA ASP A 159 -12.14 -9.31 17.43
C ASP A 159 -12.00 -10.81 17.71
N ALA A 160 -12.47 -11.68 16.80
CA ALA A 160 -12.34 -13.13 16.93
C ALA A 160 -10.99 -13.69 16.44
N TRP A 161 -10.06 -12.83 15.97
CA TRP A 161 -8.81 -13.26 15.36
C TRP A 161 -7.62 -12.63 16.04
N VAL A 162 -6.55 -13.42 16.23
CA VAL A 162 -5.22 -12.94 16.61
C VAL A 162 -4.28 -13.08 15.43
N GLY A 163 -3.44 -12.07 15.20
CA GLY A 163 -2.36 -12.13 14.22
C GLY A 163 -1.21 -12.98 14.77
N LEU A 164 -0.69 -13.91 13.97
CA LEU A 164 0.49 -14.70 14.30
C LEU A 164 1.55 -14.50 13.22
N ARG A 165 2.82 -14.43 13.62
CA ARG A 165 3.96 -14.22 12.71
C ARG A 165 5.10 -15.15 13.09
N VAL A 166 5.77 -15.69 12.08
CA VAL A 166 7.06 -16.37 12.21
C VAL A 166 8.05 -15.65 11.31
N GLU A 167 9.16 -15.18 11.86
CA GLU A 167 10.18 -14.43 11.13
C GLU A 167 11.60 -14.76 11.63
N GLY A 168 12.62 -14.27 10.91
CA GLY A 168 14.02 -14.46 11.26
C GLY A 168 14.43 -15.92 11.34
N ASP A 169 15.24 -16.26 12.37
CA ASP A 169 15.75 -17.61 12.58
C ASP A 169 14.66 -18.66 12.81
N ALA A 170 13.51 -18.27 13.36
CA ALA A 170 12.39 -19.16 13.60
C ALA A 170 11.78 -19.66 12.28
N LEU A 171 11.72 -18.80 11.25
CA LEU A 171 11.25 -19.17 9.92
C LEU A 171 12.19 -20.22 9.29
N GLY A 172 13.51 -20.01 9.41
CA GLY A 172 14.50 -20.96 8.90
C GLY A 172 14.48 -22.31 9.63
N LYS A 173 14.21 -22.33 10.94
CA LYS A 173 14.04 -23.56 11.72
C LYS A 173 12.79 -24.33 11.28
N LEU A 174 11.67 -23.62 11.15
CA LEU A 174 10.40 -24.22 10.72
C LEU A 174 10.48 -24.84 9.32
N ALA A 175 11.20 -24.18 8.38
CA ALA A 175 11.35 -24.67 7.02
C ALA A 175 12.21 -25.96 6.90
N ARG A 176 13.02 -26.27 7.94
CA ARG A 176 13.93 -27.44 7.97
C ARG A 176 13.46 -28.55 8.93
N SER A 177 12.39 -28.33 9.67
CA SER A 177 11.79 -29.33 10.54
C SER A 177 10.86 -30.27 9.74
#